data_8de94ff4fe359857d0844131823756b5
#
_entry.id   8de94ff4fe359857d0844131823756b5
#
_cell.length_a   1.000
_cell.length_b   1.000
_cell.length_c   1.000
_cell.angle_alpha   90.00
_cell.angle_beta   90.00
_cell.angle_gamma   90.00
#
_symmetry.space_group_name_H-M   'P 1'
#
loop_
_entity.id
_entity.type
_entity.pdbx_description
1 polymer ?
#
loop_
_entity_poly.entity_id
_entity_poly.type
_entity_poly.pdbx_seq_one_letter_code
_entity_poly.pdbx_strand_id
1 'polypeptide(L)'
;YTSDDNDYYSNRWDRGHMAPAGSFNDSYENLYSTFTYLNVALQYDDLNRGAWVDLEEQVRKWADEYGDIGVEIYLEFDSDHITLDTGAHVPSAFYKYVNFPDESKKCYYFPNISPNKPWSEYEIDCN
;
A
#
# COMPACT_ATOMS: atom_id res chain seq x y z
N TYR A 1 16.51 -5.45 4.46
CA TYR A 1 15.29 -6.11 3.99
C TYR A 1 14.06 -5.57 4.69
N THR A 2 12.86 -5.85 4.16
CA THR A 2 11.64 -5.28 4.73
C THR A 2 10.84 -6.25 5.58
N SER A 3 10.73 -7.53 5.21
CA SER A 3 10.01 -8.48 6.06
C SER A 3 10.17 -9.93 5.62
N ASP A 4 9.98 -10.84 6.57
CA ASP A 4 9.81 -12.28 6.34
C ASP A 4 8.81 -12.82 7.38
N ASP A 5 8.58 -14.14 7.39
CA ASP A 5 7.57 -14.73 8.27
C ASP A 5 7.80 -14.48 9.77
N ASN A 6 9.07 -14.40 10.19
CA ASN A 6 9.38 -14.17 11.60
C ASN A 6 9.00 -12.77 12.08
N ASP A 7 8.93 -11.82 11.15
CA ASP A 7 8.63 -10.42 11.51
C ASP A 7 7.19 -10.21 11.93
N TYR A 8 6.30 -11.16 11.63
CA TYR A 8 4.87 -11.04 11.93
C TYR A 8 4.45 -11.79 13.19
N TYR A 9 5.38 -12.44 13.86
CA TYR A 9 5.06 -13.22 15.03
C TYR A 9 4.86 -12.33 16.26
N SER A 10 3.72 -12.48 16.92
CA SER A 10 3.39 -11.82 18.19
C SER A 10 3.50 -10.29 18.17
N ASN A 11 3.12 -9.63 17.07
CA ASN A 11 3.09 -8.17 17.01
C ASN A 11 1.87 -7.64 16.28
N ARG A 12 1.79 -6.30 16.14
CA ARG A 12 0.67 -5.60 15.52
C ARG A 12 0.84 -5.42 14.00
N TRP A 13 1.85 -6.05 13.40
CA TRP A 13 2.13 -5.83 11.98
C TRP A 13 1.51 -6.93 11.14
N ASP A 14 0.70 -6.54 10.16
CA ASP A 14 0.12 -7.45 9.18
C ASP A 14 1.00 -7.50 7.93
N ARG A 15 0.81 -8.54 7.14
CA ARG A 15 1.37 -8.62 5.80
C ARG A 15 0.54 -7.74 4.89
N GLY A 16 0.89 -6.46 4.81
CA GLY A 16 0.19 -5.52 3.96
C GLY A 16 0.53 -5.75 2.49
N HIS A 17 -0.44 -6.15 1.70
CA HIS A 17 -0.25 -6.29 0.26
C HIS A 17 -0.19 -4.90 -0.36
N MET A 18 0.91 -4.60 -1.01
CA MET A 18 1.11 -3.28 -1.60
C MET A 18 0.30 -3.16 -2.88
N ALA A 19 0.33 -4.19 -3.72
CA ALA A 19 -0.40 -4.20 -4.97
C ALA A 19 -1.28 -5.45 -5.03
N PRO A 20 -2.60 -5.32 -4.78
CA PRO A 20 -3.48 -6.49 -4.72
C PRO A 20 -3.66 -7.13 -6.09
N ALA A 21 -3.54 -8.47 -6.13
CA ALA A 21 -3.72 -9.23 -7.35
C ALA A 21 -5.14 -9.06 -7.90
N GLY A 22 -5.27 -8.96 -9.22
CA GLY A 22 -6.56 -8.84 -9.87
C GLY A 22 -7.16 -7.44 -9.87
N SER A 23 -6.46 -6.45 -9.32
CA SER A 23 -6.95 -5.07 -9.31
C SER A 23 -6.60 -4.31 -10.57
N PHE A 24 -5.66 -4.81 -11.37
CA PHE A 24 -5.16 -4.11 -12.55
C PHE A 24 -4.47 -5.11 -13.49
N ASN A 25 -4.09 -4.59 -14.65
CA ASN A 25 -3.59 -5.36 -15.78
C ASN A 25 -2.06 -5.27 -15.91
N ASP A 26 -1.58 -4.89 -17.10
CA ASP A 26 -0.15 -4.79 -17.40
C ASP A 26 0.61 -3.88 -16.44
N SER A 27 -0.03 -2.82 -15.95
CA SER A 27 0.60 -1.92 -14.97
C SER A 27 0.95 -2.64 -13.69
N TYR A 28 0.13 -3.60 -13.29
CA TYR A 28 0.41 -4.41 -12.12
C TYR A 28 1.69 -5.23 -12.30
N GLU A 29 1.82 -5.88 -13.45
CA GLU A 29 3.00 -6.71 -13.70
C GLU A 29 4.28 -5.89 -13.68
N ASN A 30 4.25 -4.70 -14.26
CA ASN A 30 5.40 -3.80 -14.23
C ASN A 30 5.72 -3.36 -12.82
N LEU A 31 4.72 -2.99 -12.05
CA LEU A 31 4.89 -2.59 -10.66
C LEU A 31 5.40 -3.75 -9.83
N TYR A 32 4.83 -4.93 -10.00
CA TYR A 32 5.22 -6.12 -9.28
C TYR A 32 6.68 -6.50 -9.54
N SER A 33 7.11 -6.45 -10.79
CA SER A 33 8.49 -6.79 -11.12
C SER A 33 9.49 -5.82 -10.48
N THR A 34 9.08 -4.57 -10.30
CA THR A 34 9.90 -3.56 -9.62
C THR A 34 9.95 -3.80 -8.11
N PHE A 35 8.85 -4.26 -7.54
CA PHE A 35 8.69 -4.40 -6.09
C PHE A 35 8.53 -5.86 -5.65
N THR A 36 9.18 -6.80 -6.32
CA THR A 36 9.03 -8.23 -6.04
C THR A 36 9.20 -8.56 -4.54
N TYR A 37 10.17 -7.94 -3.89
CA TYR A 37 10.41 -8.15 -2.46
C TYR A 37 9.54 -7.28 -1.57
N LEU A 38 8.85 -6.32 -2.16
CA LEU A 38 8.08 -5.32 -1.43
C LEU A 38 6.58 -5.42 -1.68
N ASN A 39 6.12 -6.48 -2.35
CA ASN A 39 4.69 -6.70 -2.54
C ASN A 39 3.97 -6.93 -1.21
N VAL A 40 4.72 -7.32 -0.20
CA VAL A 40 4.24 -7.44 1.17
C VAL A 40 5.17 -6.64 2.07
N ALA A 41 4.61 -5.76 2.88
CA ALA A 41 5.38 -4.95 3.82
C ALA A 41 4.74 -4.97 5.19
N LEU A 42 5.53 -4.67 6.23
CA LEU A 42 5.02 -4.57 7.59
C LEU A 42 4.07 -3.37 7.67
N GLN A 43 2.80 -3.65 7.92
CA GLN A 43 1.75 -2.65 7.96
C GLN A 43 0.96 -2.81 9.25
N TYR A 44 0.61 -1.69 9.89
CA TYR A 44 -0.15 -1.72 11.13
C TYR A 44 -1.48 -2.43 10.89
N ASP A 45 -1.89 -3.34 11.79
CA ASP A 45 -3.05 -4.20 11.55
C ASP A 45 -4.35 -3.41 11.33
N ASP A 46 -4.58 -2.36 12.10
CA ASP A 46 -5.78 -1.53 11.94
C ASP A 46 -5.80 -0.79 10.59
N LEU A 47 -4.63 -0.40 10.09
CA LEU A 47 -4.54 0.23 8.78
C LEU A 47 -4.82 -0.78 7.68
N ASN A 48 -4.15 -1.93 7.73
CA ASN A 48 -4.29 -2.98 6.71
C ASN A 48 -5.72 -3.51 6.63
N ARG A 49 -6.40 -3.64 7.76
CA ARG A 49 -7.76 -4.19 7.84
C ARG A 49 -8.83 -3.12 7.71
N GLY A 50 -8.46 -1.86 7.66
CA GLY A 50 -9.36 -0.73 7.58
C GLY A 50 -9.19 0.08 6.31
N ALA A 51 -8.70 1.31 6.44
CA ALA A 51 -8.62 2.25 5.32
C ALA A 51 -7.86 1.70 4.11
N TRP A 52 -6.78 0.94 4.32
CA TRP A 52 -6.00 0.38 3.22
C TRP A 52 -6.81 -0.62 2.40
N VAL A 53 -7.46 -1.60 3.05
CA VAL A 53 -8.28 -2.59 2.34
C VAL A 53 -9.50 -1.94 1.70
N ASP A 54 -10.06 -0.93 2.32
CA ASP A 54 -11.21 -0.22 1.75
C ASP A 54 -10.84 0.46 0.43
N LEU A 55 -9.65 1.07 0.36
CA LEU A 55 -9.17 1.64 -0.89
C LEU A 55 -8.87 0.55 -1.92
N GLU A 56 -8.32 -0.60 -1.50
CA GLU A 56 -8.09 -1.72 -2.41
C GLU A 56 -9.41 -2.17 -3.07
N GLU A 57 -10.48 -2.25 -2.29
CA GLU A 57 -11.80 -2.60 -2.83
C GLU A 57 -12.31 -1.55 -3.80
N GLN A 58 -12.09 -0.26 -3.50
CA GLN A 58 -12.48 0.83 -4.38
C GLN A 58 -11.69 0.78 -5.69
N VAL A 59 -10.41 0.45 -5.64
CA VAL A 59 -9.58 0.30 -6.84
C VAL A 59 -10.13 -0.82 -7.73
N ARG A 60 -10.58 -1.92 -7.14
CA ARG A 60 -11.21 -3.01 -7.92
C ARG A 60 -12.48 -2.53 -8.60
N LYS A 61 -13.31 -1.73 -7.92
CA LYS A 61 -14.52 -1.15 -8.50
C LYS A 61 -14.19 -0.22 -9.65
N TRP A 62 -13.17 0.61 -9.50
CA TRP A 62 -12.71 1.49 -10.58
C TRP A 62 -12.18 0.69 -11.76
N ALA A 63 -11.48 -0.40 -11.52
CA ALA A 63 -10.98 -1.26 -12.59
C ALA A 63 -12.13 -1.89 -13.36
N ASP A 64 -13.19 -2.31 -12.67
CA ASP A 64 -14.40 -2.85 -13.31
C ASP A 64 -15.13 -1.79 -14.14
N GLU A 65 -15.13 -0.54 -13.65
CA GLU A 65 -15.88 0.55 -14.30
C GLU A 65 -15.11 1.18 -15.45
N TYR A 66 -13.82 1.44 -15.26
CA TYR A 66 -13.03 2.21 -16.21
C TYR A 66 -12.05 1.38 -17.04
N GLY A 67 -11.81 0.15 -16.66
CA GLY A 67 -10.84 -0.71 -17.33
C GLY A 67 -9.47 -0.61 -16.69
N ASP A 68 -8.44 -0.42 -17.50
CA ASP A 68 -7.05 -0.51 -17.07
C ASP A 68 -6.68 0.52 -16.01
N ILE A 69 -6.54 0.05 -14.77
CA ILE A 69 -6.09 0.88 -13.65
C ILE A 69 -4.66 0.46 -13.28
N GLY A 70 -3.77 1.44 -13.24
CA GLY A 70 -2.40 1.22 -12.76
C GLY A 70 -2.29 1.67 -11.30
N VAL A 71 -1.47 0.98 -10.52
CA VAL A 71 -1.22 1.33 -9.12
C VAL A 71 0.27 1.42 -8.88
N GLU A 72 0.70 2.52 -8.27
CA GLU A 72 2.08 2.71 -7.82
C GLU A 72 2.07 2.87 -6.31
N ILE A 73 2.99 2.20 -5.64
CA ILE A 73 3.10 2.28 -4.18
C ILE A 73 4.53 2.57 -3.81
N TYR A 74 4.71 3.55 -2.93
CA TYR A 74 6.01 3.95 -2.43
C TYR A 74 6.03 3.85 -0.92
N LEU A 75 7.07 3.22 -0.39
CA LEU A 75 7.26 3.10 1.05
C LEU A 75 8.12 4.26 1.53
N GLU A 76 7.70 4.91 2.60
CA GLU A 76 8.47 5.97 3.24
C GLU A 76 9.09 5.44 4.52
N PHE A 77 10.40 5.65 4.68
CA PHE A 77 11.13 5.32 5.91
C PHE A 77 11.78 6.61 6.39
N ASP A 78 11.16 7.24 7.39
CA ASP A 78 11.76 8.45 7.98
C ASP A 78 12.88 8.08 8.95
N SER A 79 13.54 9.09 9.52
CA SER A 79 14.68 8.86 10.43
C SER A 79 14.28 8.14 11.71
N ASP A 80 13.00 8.17 12.06
CA ASP A 80 12.47 7.57 13.27
C ASP A 80 11.71 6.27 13.01
N HIS A 81 11.81 5.71 11.80
CA HIS A 81 11.09 4.49 11.48
C HIS A 81 11.50 3.33 12.41
N ILE A 82 10.55 2.43 12.64
CA ILE A 82 10.75 1.30 13.54
C ILE A 82 11.56 0.23 12.84
N THR A 83 12.53 -0.35 13.58
CA THR A 83 13.24 -1.54 13.14
C THR A 83 12.97 -2.64 14.16
N LEU A 84 12.52 -3.80 13.70
CA LEU A 84 12.23 -4.93 14.57
C LEU A 84 13.54 -5.61 15.01
N ASP A 85 13.46 -6.40 16.08
CA ASP A 85 14.61 -7.16 16.58
C ASP A 85 15.19 -8.10 15.53
N THR A 86 14.37 -8.54 14.58
CA THR A 86 14.78 -9.38 13.46
C THR A 86 15.63 -8.63 12.44
N GLY A 87 15.69 -7.30 12.52
CA GLY A 87 16.38 -6.45 11.56
C GLY A 87 15.48 -5.90 10.45
N ALA A 88 14.21 -6.29 10.41
CA ALA A 88 13.27 -5.78 9.41
C ALA A 88 12.89 -4.34 9.71
N HIS A 89 12.82 -3.51 8.66
CA HIS A 89 12.42 -2.12 8.76
C HIS A 89 10.92 -1.99 8.53
N VAL A 90 10.24 -1.23 9.40
CA VAL A 90 8.82 -0.96 9.30
C VAL A 90 8.64 0.38 8.59
N PRO A 91 7.93 0.44 7.45
CA PRO A 91 7.69 1.72 6.79
C PRO A 91 6.97 2.69 7.72
N SER A 92 7.33 3.97 7.65
CA SER A 92 6.67 5.03 8.40
C SER A 92 5.33 5.39 7.78
N ALA A 93 5.22 5.26 6.46
CA ALA A 93 4.02 5.61 5.72
C ALA A 93 4.06 4.99 4.33
N PHE A 94 2.91 5.06 3.67
CA PHE A 94 2.73 4.54 2.32
C PHE A 94 2.12 5.61 1.43
N TYR A 95 2.69 5.79 0.23
CA TYR A 95 2.04 6.55 -0.84
C TYR A 95 1.41 5.54 -1.79
N LYS A 96 0.17 5.78 -2.19
CA LYS A 96 -0.51 4.94 -3.17
C LYS A 96 -1.07 5.83 -4.27
N TYR A 97 -0.60 5.64 -5.49
CA TYR A 97 -1.01 6.40 -6.66
C TYR A 97 -1.85 5.50 -7.55
N VAL A 98 -3.05 5.96 -7.88
CA VAL A 98 -3.98 5.23 -8.74
C VAL A 98 -4.06 5.96 -10.06
N ASN A 99 -3.67 5.27 -11.14
CA ASN A 99 -3.62 5.85 -12.50
C ASN A 99 -4.79 5.33 -13.32
N PHE A 100 -5.55 6.24 -13.89
CA PHE A 100 -6.74 5.93 -14.70
C PHE A 100 -6.42 5.94 -16.18
N PRO A 101 -7.23 5.24 -17.02
CA PRO A 101 -6.97 5.16 -18.47
C PRO A 101 -6.97 6.50 -19.18
N ASP A 102 -7.66 7.51 -18.66
CA ASP A 102 -7.70 8.86 -19.22
C ASP A 102 -6.51 9.73 -18.81
N GLU A 103 -5.49 9.10 -18.21
CA GLU A 103 -4.28 9.75 -17.71
C GLU A 103 -4.48 10.56 -16.43
N SER A 104 -5.67 10.55 -15.86
CA SER A 104 -5.88 11.16 -14.55
C SER A 104 -5.30 10.26 -13.45
N LYS A 105 -5.04 10.85 -12.29
CA LYS A 105 -4.37 10.17 -11.18
C LYS A 105 -4.98 10.64 -9.86
N LYS A 106 -5.15 9.69 -8.94
CA LYS A 106 -5.50 9.99 -7.56
C LYS A 106 -4.37 9.51 -6.66
N CYS A 107 -4.00 10.32 -5.70
CA CYS A 107 -2.86 10.03 -4.83
C CYS A 107 -3.29 10.04 -3.37
N TYR A 108 -2.76 9.08 -2.61
CA TYR A 108 -3.12 8.89 -1.20
C TYR A 108 -1.86 8.74 -0.36
N TYR A 109 -1.92 9.25 0.86
CA TYR A 109 -0.82 9.11 1.83
C TYR A 109 -1.37 8.53 3.12
N PHE A 110 -0.87 7.35 3.50
CA PHE A 110 -1.30 6.63 4.70
C PHE A 110 -0.14 6.51 5.69
N PRO A 111 -0.17 7.23 6.81
CA PRO A 111 0.76 6.92 7.89
C PRO A 111 0.54 5.49 8.37
N ASN A 112 1.61 4.79 8.71
CA ASN A 112 1.54 3.39 9.14
C ASN A 112 1.13 3.28 10.62
N ILE A 113 -0.08 3.74 10.91
CA ILE A 113 -0.67 3.79 12.23
C ILE A 113 -2.16 3.43 12.13
N SER A 114 -2.83 3.33 13.26
CA SER A 114 -4.28 3.12 13.28
C SER A 114 -4.98 4.29 12.59
N PRO A 115 -5.80 4.04 11.56
CA PRO A 115 -6.47 5.13 10.85
C PRO A 115 -7.57 5.74 11.72
N ASN A 116 -7.74 7.05 11.59
CA ASN A 116 -8.76 7.80 12.32
C ASN A 116 -9.80 8.45 11.40
N LYS A 117 -9.79 8.09 10.12
CA LYS A 117 -10.69 8.64 9.11
C LYS A 117 -10.85 7.64 7.96
N PRO A 118 -11.90 7.77 7.12
CA PRO A 118 -12.10 6.86 6.00
C PRO A 118 -11.02 7.04 4.92
N TRP A 119 -10.86 6.03 4.08
CA TRP A 119 -9.81 6.01 3.06
C TRP A 119 -9.81 7.26 2.17
N SER A 120 -10.99 7.78 1.84
CA SER A 120 -11.12 8.92 0.93
C SER A 120 -10.50 10.20 1.48
N GLU A 121 -10.39 10.33 2.80
CA GLU A 121 -9.83 11.53 3.43
C GLU A 121 -8.31 11.49 3.53
N TYR A 122 -7.67 10.41 3.05
CA TYR A 122 -6.21 10.34 2.94
C TYR A 122 -5.71 10.80 1.57
N GLU A 123 -6.61 11.27 0.72
CA GLU A 123 -6.22 11.77 -0.60
C GLU A 123 -5.39 13.04 -0.48
N ILE A 124 -4.33 13.11 -1.29
CA ILE A 124 -3.44 14.27 -1.35
C ILE A 124 -3.29 14.71 -2.81
N ASP A 125 -2.73 15.88 -3.01
CA ASP A 125 -2.37 16.33 -4.35
C ASP A 125 -1.25 15.45 -4.89
N CYS A 126 -1.32 15.11 -6.17
CA CYS A 126 -0.33 14.25 -6.80
C CYS A 126 0.98 14.98 -7.15
N ASN A 127 1.03 16.29 -6.93
CA ASN A 127 2.21 17.09 -7.30
C ASN A 127 3.14 17.36 -6.14
#